data_32181d14b22866daf74c97191f82123f
#
_entry.id   32181d14b22866daf74c97191f82123f
#
_cell.length_a   1.000
_cell.length_b   1.000
_cell.length_c   1.000
_cell.angle_alpha   90.00
_cell.angle_beta   90.00
_cell.angle_gamma   90.00
#
_symmetry.space_group_name_H-M   'P 1'
#
loop_
_entity.id
_entity.type
_entity.pdbx_description
1 polymer ?
#
loop_
_entity_poly.entity_id
_entity_poly.type
_entity_poly.pdbx_seq_one_letter_code
_entity_poly.pdbx_strand_id
1 'polypeptide(L)'
;MDLTPKVKFLGMTFDVTLMIGSVVSALIVLLLVFLLTRKLSVRPGGRQNVMEYVIDFVSGITGMMLEKKESARYLSFALTTFLFILVANLLGVVVMVTATAHGPIPSLGITAADLKLTDSVSWFKSPTSDINVTVAMAGAIFLYSHFAGIAKSPLGYLQHYVKPFWWMLPIHIIDEVSKPATHALRLWANIFAGEVLILILREGTFYFTGIPLFAWMGFSVFVGCIQAYIFTVLAMVYIAQKVGEE
;
A
#
# COMPACT_ATOMS: atom_id res chain seq x y z
N MET A 1 12.19 16.71 -9.16
CA MET A 1 11.11 15.71 -9.30
C MET A 1 11.36 14.96 -10.58
N ASP A 2 11.44 13.64 -10.53
CA ASP A 2 11.62 12.84 -11.73
C ASP A 2 10.38 12.92 -12.61
N LEU A 3 10.61 13.00 -13.94
CA LEU A 3 9.52 12.90 -14.90
C LEU A 3 8.99 11.47 -14.93
N THR A 4 7.67 11.33 -14.96
CA THR A 4 7.03 10.03 -15.15
C THR A 4 6.26 10.00 -16.47
N PRO A 5 6.30 8.88 -17.23
CA PRO A 5 5.50 8.69 -18.42
C PRO A 5 4.00 8.76 -18.10
N LYS A 6 3.28 9.65 -18.80
CA LYS A 6 1.84 9.87 -18.60
C LYS A 6 1.07 9.70 -19.88
N VAL A 7 -0.05 8.96 -19.82
CA VAL A 7 -0.97 8.76 -20.94
C VAL A 7 -2.31 9.40 -20.61
N LYS A 8 -2.86 10.17 -21.54
CA LYS A 8 -4.21 10.74 -21.42
C LYS A 8 -5.22 9.79 -22.05
N PHE A 9 -6.19 9.33 -21.25
CA PHE A 9 -7.29 8.50 -21.71
C PHE A 9 -8.62 9.01 -21.13
N LEU A 10 -9.62 9.24 -21.94
CA LEU A 10 -10.94 9.76 -21.54
C LEU A 10 -10.89 11.06 -20.69
N GLY A 11 -9.92 11.95 -20.96
CA GLY A 11 -9.76 13.21 -20.22
C GLY A 11 -9.04 13.09 -18.88
N MET A 12 -8.70 11.86 -18.45
CA MET A 12 -7.90 11.58 -17.25
C MET A 12 -6.45 11.31 -17.64
N THR A 13 -5.52 11.72 -16.79
CA THR A 13 -4.08 11.44 -16.93
C THR A 13 -3.70 10.25 -16.09
N PHE A 14 -3.23 9.18 -16.74
CA PHE A 14 -2.74 7.98 -16.07
C PHE A 14 -1.21 7.98 -16.08
N ASP A 15 -0.64 7.72 -14.92
CA ASP A 15 0.80 7.51 -14.77
C ASP A 15 1.14 6.05 -15.06
N VAL A 16 1.83 5.83 -16.17
CA VAL A 16 2.18 4.47 -16.65
C VAL A 16 3.12 3.77 -15.69
N THR A 17 4.05 4.52 -15.06
CA THR A 17 5.01 3.98 -14.11
C THR A 17 4.32 3.37 -12.89
N LEU A 18 3.33 4.08 -12.34
CA LEU A 18 2.55 3.61 -11.19
C LEU A 18 1.65 2.42 -11.54
N MET A 19 1.06 2.43 -12.75
CA MET A 19 0.27 1.29 -13.23
C MET A 19 1.13 0.03 -13.35
N ILE A 20 2.31 0.15 -13.99
CA ILE A 20 3.26 -0.96 -14.11
C ILE A 20 3.70 -1.42 -12.71
N GLY A 21 4.08 -0.51 -11.82
CA GLY A 21 4.48 -0.84 -10.45
C GLY A 21 3.40 -1.61 -9.69
N SER A 22 2.13 -1.18 -9.80
CA SER A 22 1.00 -1.85 -9.15
C SER A 22 0.74 -3.26 -9.72
N VAL A 23 0.77 -3.40 -11.04
CA VAL A 23 0.58 -4.70 -11.72
C VAL A 23 1.73 -5.66 -11.38
N VAL A 24 2.97 -5.18 -11.43
CA VAL A 24 4.15 -6.00 -11.09
C VAL A 24 4.07 -6.45 -9.63
N SER A 25 3.71 -5.56 -8.69
CA SER A 25 3.52 -5.92 -7.28
C SER A 25 2.46 -7.00 -7.12
N ALA A 26 1.31 -6.86 -7.78
CA ALA A 26 0.23 -7.85 -7.74
C ALA A 26 0.67 -9.21 -8.33
N LEU A 27 1.37 -9.20 -9.46
CA LEU A 27 1.89 -10.41 -10.10
C LEU A 27 2.91 -11.11 -9.22
N ILE A 28 3.80 -10.38 -8.54
CA ILE A 28 4.76 -10.96 -7.60
C ILE A 28 4.04 -11.61 -6.43
N VAL A 29 3.03 -10.96 -5.85
CA VAL A 29 2.22 -11.54 -4.77
C VAL A 29 1.54 -12.82 -5.22
N LEU A 30 0.88 -12.81 -6.39
CA LEU A 30 0.25 -14.00 -6.97
C LEU A 30 1.25 -15.14 -7.18
N LEU A 31 2.41 -14.82 -7.74
CA LEU A 31 3.48 -15.78 -7.98
C LEU A 31 4.02 -16.36 -6.67
N LEU A 32 4.27 -15.51 -5.67
CA LEU A 32 4.72 -15.94 -4.34
C LEU A 32 3.72 -16.91 -3.71
N VAL A 33 2.45 -16.52 -3.63
CA VAL A 33 1.40 -17.37 -3.07
C VAL A 33 1.32 -18.69 -3.84
N PHE A 34 1.28 -18.65 -5.17
CA PHE A 34 1.22 -19.84 -6.01
C PHE A 34 2.43 -20.78 -5.79
N LEU A 35 3.65 -20.24 -5.77
CA LEU A 35 4.87 -21.05 -5.61
C LEU A 35 4.97 -21.67 -4.22
N LEU A 36 4.52 -20.95 -3.17
CA LEU A 36 4.56 -21.42 -1.79
C LEU A 36 3.45 -22.43 -1.49
N THR A 37 2.30 -22.36 -2.20
CA THR A 37 1.14 -23.24 -1.97
C THR A 37 0.99 -24.38 -2.99
N ARG A 38 1.87 -24.47 -4.00
CA ARG A 38 1.75 -25.43 -5.11
C ARG A 38 1.74 -26.92 -4.69
N LYS A 39 2.41 -27.26 -3.59
CA LYS A 39 2.49 -28.65 -3.09
C LYS A 39 2.19 -28.63 -1.60
N LEU A 40 0.92 -28.79 -1.26
CA LEU A 40 0.48 -28.90 0.12
C LEU A 40 0.66 -30.32 0.64
N SER A 41 1.24 -30.45 1.82
CA SER A 41 1.39 -31.70 2.54
C SER A 41 0.95 -31.57 4.00
N VAL A 42 0.50 -32.67 4.59
CA VAL A 42 0.06 -32.71 6.01
C VAL A 42 1.21 -32.39 6.97
N ARG A 43 2.44 -32.69 6.56
CA ARG A 43 3.64 -32.30 7.29
C ARG A 43 4.34 -31.21 6.47
N PRO A 44 4.18 -29.91 6.84
CA PRO A 44 4.71 -28.81 6.05
C PRO A 44 6.24 -28.88 5.98
N GLY A 45 6.77 -28.77 4.77
CA GLY A 45 8.20 -28.65 4.51
C GLY A 45 8.55 -27.25 4.03
N GLY A 46 9.79 -26.81 4.21
CA GLY A 46 10.42 -25.57 3.77
C GLY A 46 9.52 -24.45 3.24
N ARG A 47 9.08 -24.56 1.98
CA ARG A 47 8.29 -23.48 1.31
C ARG A 47 6.88 -23.31 1.89
N GLN A 48 6.19 -24.40 2.16
CA GLN A 48 4.85 -24.37 2.76
C GLN A 48 4.90 -23.78 4.17
N ASN A 49 5.92 -24.11 4.95
CA ASN A 49 6.11 -23.59 6.29
C ASN A 49 6.25 -22.06 6.32
N VAL A 50 6.93 -21.46 5.32
CA VAL A 50 7.01 -20.00 5.20
C VAL A 50 5.62 -19.39 4.99
N MET A 51 4.79 -19.99 4.11
CA MET A 51 3.45 -19.46 3.88
C MET A 51 2.54 -19.64 5.10
N GLU A 52 2.62 -20.77 5.78
CA GLU A 52 1.88 -21.01 7.03
C GLU A 52 2.26 -19.98 8.09
N TYR A 53 3.56 -19.66 8.24
CA TYR A 53 4.04 -18.64 9.16
C TYR A 53 3.44 -17.25 8.88
N VAL A 54 3.36 -16.88 7.59
CA VAL A 54 2.74 -15.60 7.17
C VAL A 54 1.23 -15.63 7.44
N ILE A 55 0.56 -16.74 7.16
CA ILE A 55 -0.88 -16.90 7.44
C ILE A 55 -1.14 -16.81 8.94
N ASP A 56 -0.36 -17.50 9.77
CA ASP A 56 -0.50 -17.48 11.23
C ASP A 56 -0.26 -16.08 11.79
N PHE A 57 0.75 -15.37 11.28
CA PHE A 57 1.02 -13.99 11.64
C PHE A 57 -0.18 -13.07 11.33
N VAL A 58 -0.71 -13.14 10.12
CA VAL A 58 -1.88 -12.32 9.71
C VAL A 58 -3.15 -12.77 10.44
N SER A 59 -3.31 -14.08 10.69
CA SER A 59 -4.41 -14.62 11.50
C SER A 59 -4.35 -14.10 12.94
N GLY A 60 -3.16 -13.94 13.50
CA GLY A 60 -2.96 -13.27 14.78
C GLY A 60 -3.50 -11.83 14.77
N ILE A 61 -3.19 -11.05 13.71
CA ILE A 61 -3.70 -9.69 13.55
C ILE A 61 -5.23 -9.67 13.50
N THR A 62 -5.84 -10.49 12.64
CA THR A 62 -7.30 -10.53 12.51
C THR A 62 -7.98 -11.00 13.77
N GLY A 63 -7.40 -11.98 14.49
CA GLY A 63 -7.91 -12.53 15.73
C GLY A 63 -7.82 -11.59 16.93
N MET A 64 -6.94 -10.57 16.90
CA MET A 64 -6.92 -9.51 17.91
C MET A 64 -8.08 -8.53 17.78
N MET A 65 -8.62 -8.35 16.58
CA MET A 65 -9.60 -7.31 16.25
C MET A 65 -11.02 -7.85 16.08
N LEU A 66 -11.15 -9.11 15.69
CA LEU A 66 -12.41 -9.75 15.33
C LEU A 66 -12.60 -11.06 16.08
N GLU A 67 -13.86 -11.43 16.33
CA GLU A 67 -14.19 -12.74 16.85
C GLU A 67 -13.77 -13.86 15.89
N LYS A 68 -13.52 -15.05 16.41
CA LYS A 68 -12.93 -16.19 15.68
C LYS A 68 -13.61 -16.49 14.33
N LYS A 69 -14.92 -16.40 14.25
CA LYS A 69 -15.71 -16.67 13.05
C LYS A 69 -15.51 -15.57 11.98
N GLU A 70 -15.56 -14.32 12.40
CA GLU A 70 -15.36 -13.15 11.53
C GLU A 70 -13.88 -13.02 11.12
N SER A 71 -12.95 -13.27 12.03
CA SER A 71 -11.52 -13.30 11.75
C SER A 71 -11.18 -14.22 10.57
N ALA A 72 -11.73 -15.44 10.55
CA ALA A 72 -11.53 -16.38 9.45
C ALA A 72 -12.11 -15.87 8.12
N ARG A 73 -13.22 -15.12 8.16
CA ARG A 73 -13.86 -14.55 6.96
C ARG A 73 -13.01 -13.46 6.31
N TYR A 74 -12.38 -12.60 7.12
CA TYR A 74 -11.58 -11.47 6.63
C TYR A 74 -10.08 -11.79 6.47
N LEU A 75 -9.65 -13.01 6.84
CA LEU A 75 -8.25 -13.42 6.76
C LEU A 75 -7.66 -13.29 5.35
N SER A 76 -8.39 -13.71 4.31
CA SER A 76 -7.92 -13.61 2.93
C SER A 76 -7.71 -12.16 2.48
N PHE A 77 -8.60 -11.26 2.89
CA PHE A 77 -8.48 -9.84 2.62
C PHE A 77 -7.26 -9.23 3.34
N ALA A 78 -7.09 -9.55 4.63
CA ALA A 78 -5.95 -9.10 5.42
C ALA A 78 -4.63 -9.59 4.85
N LEU A 79 -4.55 -10.86 4.46
CA LEU A 79 -3.36 -11.48 3.88
C LEU A 79 -2.99 -10.84 2.54
N THR A 80 -3.98 -10.63 1.67
CA THR A 80 -3.74 -9.98 0.38
C THR A 80 -3.26 -8.54 0.55
N THR A 81 -3.89 -7.78 1.45
CA THR A 81 -3.51 -6.40 1.76
C THR A 81 -2.09 -6.34 2.32
N PHE A 82 -1.78 -7.19 3.30
CA PHE A 82 -0.45 -7.26 3.91
C PHE A 82 0.64 -7.57 2.88
N LEU A 83 0.45 -8.64 2.10
CA LEU A 83 1.44 -9.06 1.10
C LEU A 83 1.61 -8.04 -0.02
N PHE A 84 0.51 -7.44 -0.49
CA PHE A 84 0.58 -6.43 -1.55
C PHE A 84 1.39 -5.21 -1.10
N ILE A 85 1.09 -4.66 0.08
CA ILE A 85 1.80 -3.48 0.60
C ILE A 85 3.24 -3.81 0.93
N LEU A 86 3.50 -4.98 1.51
CA LEU A 86 4.85 -5.44 1.79
C LEU A 86 5.69 -5.50 0.52
N VAL A 87 5.19 -6.17 -0.52
CA VAL A 87 5.90 -6.29 -1.80
C VAL A 87 6.05 -4.95 -2.48
N ALA A 88 5.01 -4.11 -2.52
CA ALA A 88 5.05 -2.79 -3.11
C ALA A 88 6.10 -1.88 -2.44
N ASN A 89 6.17 -1.90 -1.10
CA ASN A 89 7.15 -1.12 -0.35
C ASN A 89 8.58 -1.64 -0.57
N LEU A 90 8.78 -2.96 -0.56
CA LEU A 90 10.10 -3.55 -0.82
C LEU A 90 10.59 -3.27 -2.24
N LEU A 91 9.72 -3.34 -3.23
CA LEU A 91 10.06 -3.00 -4.62
C LEU A 91 10.52 -1.54 -4.75
N GLY A 92 9.90 -0.60 -4.03
CA GLY A 92 10.29 0.80 -4.05
C GLY A 92 11.69 1.06 -3.50
N VAL A 93 12.15 0.24 -2.57
CA VAL A 93 13.51 0.37 -2.00
C VAL A 93 14.55 -0.37 -2.84
N VAL A 94 14.19 -1.56 -3.35
CA VAL A 94 15.15 -2.46 -4.04
C VAL A 94 15.25 -2.15 -5.54
N VAL A 95 14.13 -1.77 -6.17
CA VAL A 95 14.05 -1.60 -7.63
C VAL A 95 13.56 -0.19 -7.96
N MET A 96 14.47 0.75 -8.05
CA MET A 96 14.20 2.07 -8.60
C MET A 96 14.92 2.19 -9.95
N VAL A 97 14.16 2.32 -11.04
CA VAL A 97 14.72 2.44 -12.39
C VAL A 97 14.49 3.85 -12.91
N THR A 98 15.57 4.63 -12.93
CA THR A 98 15.61 5.95 -13.55
C THR A 98 16.58 5.91 -14.73
N ALA A 99 16.19 6.51 -15.85
CA ALA A 99 17.07 6.65 -17.03
C ALA A 99 16.98 8.06 -17.59
N THR A 100 18.07 8.54 -18.15
CA THR A 100 18.10 9.82 -18.87
C THR A 100 17.37 9.69 -20.21
N ALA A 101 16.44 10.60 -20.49
CA ALA A 101 15.79 10.67 -21.78
C ALA A 101 16.58 11.58 -22.73
N HIS A 102 17.01 11.04 -23.87
CA HIS A 102 17.79 11.78 -24.87
C HIS A 102 16.91 12.59 -25.85
N GLY A 103 15.58 12.54 -25.73
CA GLY A 103 14.67 13.27 -26.60
C GLY A 103 13.23 13.22 -26.12
N PRO A 104 12.37 14.12 -26.60
CA PRO A 104 10.97 14.16 -26.24
C PRO A 104 10.22 12.91 -26.75
N ILE A 105 9.33 12.36 -25.90
CA ILE A 105 8.49 11.22 -26.22
C ILE A 105 7.02 11.66 -26.08
N PRO A 106 6.42 12.25 -27.14
CA PRO A 106 5.08 12.82 -27.07
C PRO A 106 3.98 11.79 -26.74
N SER A 107 4.17 10.53 -27.15
CA SER A 107 3.26 9.43 -26.86
C SER A 107 3.13 9.11 -25.37
N LEU A 108 4.16 9.45 -24.58
CA LEU A 108 4.21 9.26 -23.14
C LEU A 108 4.10 10.58 -22.36
N GLY A 109 3.69 11.66 -23.03
CA GLY A 109 3.50 12.97 -22.43
C GLY A 109 4.78 13.67 -21.99
N ILE A 110 5.97 13.20 -22.43
CA ILE A 110 7.27 13.81 -22.12
C ILE A 110 7.55 14.86 -23.20
N THR A 111 7.49 16.14 -22.84
CA THR A 111 7.73 17.25 -23.78
C THR A 111 9.16 17.74 -23.74
N ALA A 112 9.60 18.46 -24.78
CA ALA A 112 10.91 19.09 -24.81
C ALA A 112 11.09 20.17 -23.72
N ALA A 113 9.99 20.73 -23.21
CA ALA A 113 10.01 21.67 -22.10
C ALA A 113 10.32 20.98 -20.77
N ASP A 114 9.76 19.78 -20.57
CA ASP A 114 9.99 18.97 -19.36
C ASP A 114 11.44 18.50 -19.27
N LEU A 115 12.02 18.10 -20.41
CA LEU A 115 13.44 17.68 -20.50
C LEU A 115 14.44 18.80 -20.24
N LYS A 116 14.03 20.08 -20.36
CA LYS A 116 14.87 21.22 -19.95
C LYS A 116 14.93 21.40 -18.43
N LEU A 117 13.96 20.89 -17.70
CA LEU A 117 13.88 20.97 -16.23
C LEU A 117 14.59 19.78 -15.56
N THR A 118 14.50 18.61 -16.13
CA THR A 118 15.21 17.41 -15.66
C THR A 118 15.34 16.39 -16.78
N ASP A 119 16.53 15.81 -16.92
CA ASP A 119 16.83 14.78 -17.91
C ASP A 119 16.47 13.37 -17.40
N SER A 120 16.13 13.23 -16.10
CA SER A 120 15.83 11.94 -15.50
C SER A 120 14.35 11.59 -15.59
N VAL A 121 14.08 10.44 -16.20
CA VAL A 121 12.74 9.85 -16.29
C VAL A 121 12.71 8.59 -15.43
N SER A 122 11.72 8.52 -14.55
CA SER A 122 11.49 7.35 -13.70
C SER A 122 10.62 6.34 -14.44
N TRP A 123 11.17 5.20 -14.81
CA TRP A 123 10.49 4.12 -15.52
C TRP A 123 9.84 3.10 -14.58
N PHE A 124 10.38 2.97 -13.37
CA PHE A 124 9.80 2.12 -12.35
C PHE A 124 9.92 2.81 -10.98
N LYS A 125 8.81 2.90 -10.30
CA LYS A 125 8.67 3.49 -8.98
C LYS A 125 7.68 2.69 -8.14
N SER A 126 7.84 2.73 -6.82
CA SER A 126 6.86 2.10 -5.93
C SER A 126 5.46 2.71 -6.13
N PRO A 127 4.42 1.90 -6.29
CA PRO A 127 3.06 2.44 -6.35
C PRO A 127 2.66 3.16 -5.06
N THR A 128 3.22 2.78 -3.91
CA THR A 128 2.93 3.37 -2.60
C THR A 128 3.63 4.71 -2.34
N SER A 129 4.54 5.15 -3.22
CA SER A 129 5.17 6.46 -3.14
C SER A 129 4.33 7.59 -3.75
N ASP A 130 3.23 7.26 -4.42
CA ASP A 130 2.30 8.25 -4.97
C ASP A 130 1.06 8.40 -4.08
N ILE A 131 0.69 9.66 -3.79
CA ILE A 131 -0.43 9.98 -2.91
C ILE A 131 -1.77 9.52 -3.49
N ASN A 132 -1.95 9.57 -4.81
CA ASN A 132 -3.21 9.16 -5.43
C ASN A 132 -3.44 7.66 -5.27
N VAL A 133 -2.38 6.85 -5.41
CA VAL A 133 -2.46 5.39 -5.22
C VAL A 133 -2.75 5.06 -3.76
N THR A 134 -2.06 5.70 -2.81
CA THR A 134 -2.28 5.44 -1.39
C THR A 134 -3.66 5.90 -0.91
N VAL A 135 -4.16 7.04 -1.42
CA VAL A 135 -5.53 7.50 -1.17
C VAL A 135 -6.56 6.54 -1.79
N ALA A 136 -6.32 6.03 -3.00
CA ALA A 136 -7.21 5.05 -3.62
C ALA A 136 -7.25 3.73 -2.82
N MET A 137 -6.10 3.25 -2.33
CA MET A 137 -6.03 2.04 -1.49
C MET A 137 -6.76 2.23 -0.14
N ALA A 138 -6.48 3.34 0.56
CA ALA A 138 -7.15 3.64 1.82
C ALA A 138 -8.65 3.86 1.63
N GLY A 139 -9.04 4.54 0.55
CA GLY A 139 -10.43 4.72 0.14
C GLY A 139 -11.15 3.41 -0.17
N ALA A 140 -10.47 2.48 -0.86
CA ALA A 140 -11.02 1.15 -1.13
C ALA A 140 -11.29 0.36 0.16
N ILE A 141 -10.35 0.39 1.12
CA ILE A 141 -10.53 -0.24 2.44
C ILE A 141 -11.68 0.43 3.20
N PHE A 142 -11.74 1.75 3.18
CA PHE A 142 -12.82 2.51 3.81
C PHE A 142 -14.18 2.12 3.22
N LEU A 143 -14.33 2.12 1.91
CA LEU A 143 -15.57 1.68 1.25
C LEU A 143 -15.90 0.22 1.58
N TYR A 144 -14.90 -0.66 1.53
CA TYR A 144 -15.10 -2.08 1.86
C TYR A 144 -15.59 -2.27 3.30
N SER A 145 -15.02 -1.55 4.28
CA SER A 145 -15.46 -1.62 5.68
C SER A 145 -16.92 -1.16 5.85
N HIS A 146 -17.31 -0.11 5.13
CA HIS A 146 -18.70 0.38 5.12
C HIS A 146 -19.66 -0.62 4.50
N PHE A 147 -19.31 -1.18 3.35
CA PHE A 147 -20.13 -2.23 2.72
C PHE A 147 -20.26 -3.47 3.62
N ALA A 148 -19.17 -3.87 4.29
CA ALA A 148 -19.22 -5.00 5.23
C ALA A 148 -20.16 -4.72 6.41
N GLY A 149 -20.15 -3.52 6.98
CA GLY A 149 -21.04 -3.10 8.06
C GLY A 149 -22.49 -3.05 7.61
N ILE A 150 -22.79 -2.45 6.47
CA ILE A 150 -24.16 -2.38 5.90
C ILE A 150 -24.66 -3.79 5.58
N ALA A 151 -23.83 -4.67 5.02
CA ALA A 151 -24.22 -6.03 4.68
C ALA A 151 -24.54 -6.89 5.91
N LYS A 152 -23.93 -6.60 7.07
CA LYS A 152 -24.20 -7.32 8.32
C LYS A 152 -25.51 -6.85 8.97
N SER A 153 -25.67 -5.54 9.17
CA SER A 153 -26.85 -4.94 9.84
C SER A 153 -27.08 -3.50 9.37
N PRO A 154 -27.92 -3.25 8.36
CA PRO A 154 -28.13 -1.90 7.82
C PRO A 154 -28.73 -0.91 8.82
N LEU A 155 -29.67 -1.39 9.65
CA LEU A 155 -30.33 -0.57 10.69
C LEU A 155 -29.39 -0.27 11.85
N GLY A 156 -28.64 -1.27 12.34
CA GLY A 156 -27.63 -1.10 13.39
C GLY A 156 -26.54 -0.11 12.96
N TYR A 157 -26.08 -0.24 11.73
CA TYR A 157 -25.09 0.64 11.12
C TYR A 157 -25.53 2.12 11.13
N LEU A 158 -26.75 2.43 10.73
CA LEU A 158 -27.28 3.81 10.75
C LEU A 158 -27.49 4.33 12.18
N GLN A 159 -27.94 3.48 13.09
CA GLN A 159 -28.12 3.86 14.50
C GLN A 159 -26.81 4.24 15.18
N HIS A 160 -25.69 3.63 14.80
CA HIS A 160 -24.37 3.94 15.34
C HIS A 160 -24.01 5.41 15.16
N TYR A 161 -24.31 6.02 14.01
CA TYR A 161 -24.00 7.44 13.73
C TYR A 161 -24.87 8.42 14.50
N VAL A 162 -26.06 8.01 14.95
CA VAL A 162 -27.02 8.88 15.64
C VAL A 162 -26.99 8.69 17.17
N LYS A 163 -26.49 7.54 17.65
CA LYS A 163 -26.34 7.25 19.07
C LYS A 163 -25.00 7.78 19.62
N PRO A 164 -24.91 8.18 20.90
CA PRO A 164 -26.03 8.33 21.84
C PRO A 164 -26.84 9.60 21.59
N PHE A 165 -26.30 10.62 20.88
CA PHE A 165 -26.95 11.90 20.64
C PHE A 165 -26.77 12.32 19.17
N TRP A 166 -27.85 12.78 18.55
CA TRP A 166 -27.87 13.18 17.15
C TRP A 166 -26.91 14.35 16.82
N TRP A 167 -26.60 15.23 17.78
CA TRP A 167 -25.66 16.34 17.60
C TRP A 167 -24.19 15.90 17.52
N MET A 168 -23.85 14.64 17.82
CA MET A 168 -22.52 14.07 17.62
C MET A 168 -22.25 13.64 16.17
N LEU A 169 -23.27 13.63 15.32
CA LEU A 169 -23.15 13.24 13.91
C LEU A 169 -22.04 13.99 13.15
N PRO A 170 -21.85 15.34 13.31
CA PRO A 170 -20.73 16.04 12.65
C PRO A 170 -19.37 15.52 13.09
N ILE A 171 -19.21 15.17 14.36
CA ILE A 171 -17.96 14.61 14.91
C ILE A 171 -17.68 13.23 14.32
N HIS A 172 -18.70 12.37 14.24
CA HIS A 172 -18.57 11.06 13.60
C HIS A 172 -18.21 11.17 12.12
N ILE A 173 -18.76 12.12 11.37
CA ILE A 173 -18.42 12.35 9.97
C ILE A 173 -16.95 12.80 9.84
N ILE A 174 -16.49 13.72 10.68
CA ILE A 174 -15.10 14.18 10.67
C ILE A 174 -14.15 13.01 10.98
N ASP A 175 -14.47 12.19 11.98
CA ASP A 175 -13.70 11.01 12.35
C ASP A 175 -13.63 10.01 11.19
N GLU A 176 -14.75 9.72 10.54
CA GLU A 176 -14.82 8.81 9.38
C GLU A 176 -13.98 9.28 8.19
N VAL A 177 -13.96 10.58 7.90
CA VAL A 177 -13.13 11.15 6.81
C VAL A 177 -11.65 11.18 7.20
N SER A 178 -11.35 11.43 8.47
CA SER A 178 -9.98 11.48 8.98
C SER A 178 -9.28 10.12 8.94
N LYS A 179 -10.01 9.01 9.14
CA LYS A 179 -9.47 7.65 9.12
C LYS A 179 -8.76 7.32 7.82
N PRO A 180 -9.42 7.34 6.64
CA PRO A 180 -8.76 7.03 5.37
C PRO A 180 -7.68 8.05 5.00
N ALA A 181 -7.87 9.33 5.34
CA ALA A 181 -6.88 10.37 5.07
C ALA A 181 -5.56 10.11 5.83
N THR A 182 -5.63 9.90 7.13
CA THR A 182 -4.43 9.61 7.95
C THR A 182 -3.79 8.27 7.56
N HIS A 183 -4.59 7.29 7.16
CA HIS A 183 -4.14 5.99 6.70
C HIS A 183 -3.32 6.10 5.39
N ALA A 184 -3.85 6.85 4.42
CA ALA A 184 -3.18 7.12 3.15
C ALA A 184 -1.90 7.94 3.33
N LEU A 185 -1.97 9.03 4.09
CA LEU A 185 -0.83 9.92 4.33
C LEU A 185 0.32 9.21 5.04
N ARG A 186 0.03 8.32 5.98
CA ARG A 186 1.05 7.54 6.69
C ARG A 186 1.83 6.63 5.74
N LEU A 187 1.12 5.92 4.84
CA LEU A 187 1.75 5.06 3.86
C LEU A 187 2.60 5.87 2.88
N TRP A 188 2.00 6.90 2.30
CA TRP A 188 2.67 7.77 1.33
C TRP A 188 3.91 8.44 1.92
N ALA A 189 3.79 9.12 3.07
CA ALA A 189 4.87 9.92 3.64
C ALA A 189 6.11 9.07 3.98
N ASN A 190 5.93 7.87 4.51
CA ASN A 190 7.04 6.99 4.85
C ASN A 190 7.82 6.54 3.61
N ILE A 191 7.11 6.12 2.55
CA ILE A 191 7.75 5.61 1.34
C ILE A 191 8.35 6.76 0.53
N PHE A 192 7.62 7.86 0.37
CA PHE A 192 8.11 9.05 -0.33
C PHE A 192 9.36 9.64 0.32
N ALA A 193 9.37 9.81 1.64
CA ALA A 193 10.54 10.31 2.36
C ALA A 193 11.74 9.35 2.21
N GLY A 194 11.49 8.04 2.24
CA GLY A 194 12.51 7.02 2.00
C GLY A 194 13.14 7.13 0.61
N GLU A 195 12.33 7.24 -0.43
CA GLU A 195 12.79 7.40 -1.82
C GLU A 195 13.58 8.70 -2.02
N VAL A 196 13.07 9.83 -1.51
CA VAL A 196 13.75 11.14 -1.63
C VAL A 196 15.14 11.10 -0.99
N LEU A 197 15.27 10.50 0.18
CA LEU A 197 16.57 10.43 0.85
C LEU A 197 17.54 9.47 0.13
N ILE A 198 17.07 8.38 -0.44
CA ILE A 198 17.88 7.50 -1.29
C ILE A 198 18.40 8.27 -2.50
N LEU A 199 17.56 9.08 -3.15
CA LEU A 199 17.97 9.91 -4.28
C LEU A 199 19.07 10.92 -3.89
N ILE A 200 18.88 11.65 -2.78
CA ILE A 200 19.87 12.62 -2.28
C ILE A 200 21.20 11.95 -1.94
N LEU A 201 21.15 10.81 -1.25
CA LEU A 201 22.37 10.08 -0.88
C LEU A 201 23.09 9.51 -2.10
N ARG A 202 22.38 9.14 -3.16
CA ARG A 202 22.95 8.62 -4.40
C ARG A 202 23.71 9.68 -5.19
N GLU A 203 23.34 10.95 -5.10
CA GLU A 203 24.03 12.06 -5.78
C GLU A 203 25.37 12.43 -5.11
N GLY A 204 25.59 12.01 -3.87
CA GLY A 204 26.82 12.29 -3.13
C GLY A 204 28.01 11.43 -3.58
N THR A 205 29.22 11.82 -3.14
CA THR A 205 30.46 11.07 -3.43
C THR A 205 30.43 9.72 -2.71
N PHE A 206 30.66 8.63 -3.43
CA PHE A 206 30.58 7.23 -2.96
C PHE A 206 31.28 6.99 -1.60
N TYR A 207 32.46 7.59 -1.40
CA TYR A 207 33.23 7.42 -0.16
C TYR A 207 32.52 7.96 1.09
N PHE A 208 31.71 9.02 0.95
CA PHE A 208 31.01 9.65 2.08
C PHE A 208 29.57 9.18 2.22
N THR A 209 28.92 8.80 1.12
CA THR A 209 27.48 8.49 1.10
C THR A 209 27.20 7.00 0.99
N GLY A 210 28.17 6.17 0.63
CA GLY A 210 27.96 4.73 0.42
C GLY A 210 27.48 4.00 1.68
N ILE A 211 28.15 4.21 2.82
CA ILE A 211 27.76 3.60 4.10
C ILE A 211 26.39 4.13 4.59
N PRO A 212 26.14 5.46 4.65
CA PRO A 212 24.84 6.00 4.96
C PRO A 212 23.72 5.52 4.03
N LEU A 213 23.98 5.38 2.74
CA LEU A 213 23.01 4.89 1.76
C LEU A 213 22.60 3.43 2.09
N PHE A 214 23.60 2.56 2.33
CA PHE A 214 23.32 1.16 2.68
C PHE A 214 22.53 1.04 3.99
N ALA A 215 22.93 1.79 5.01
CA ALA A 215 22.23 1.84 6.29
C ALA A 215 20.79 2.35 6.12
N TRP A 216 20.59 3.38 5.28
CA TRP A 216 19.28 3.91 4.99
C TRP A 216 18.39 2.95 4.21
N MET A 217 18.94 2.22 3.24
CA MET A 217 18.20 1.17 2.53
C MET A 217 17.70 0.08 3.50
N GLY A 218 18.56 -0.38 4.42
CA GLY A 218 18.18 -1.33 5.46
C GLY A 218 17.06 -0.79 6.36
N PHE A 219 17.18 0.47 6.77
CA PHE A 219 16.15 1.16 7.55
C PHE A 219 14.82 1.30 6.77
N SER A 220 14.88 1.65 5.49
CA SER A 220 13.71 1.78 4.62
C SER A 220 12.98 0.44 4.43
N VAL A 221 13.71 -0.67 4.30
CA VAL A 221 13.13 -2.02 4.27
C VAL A 221 12.40 -2.31 5.59
N PHE A 222 13.02 -2.03 6.72
CA PHE A 222 12.42 -2.23 8.04
C PHE A 222 11.13 -1.40 8.20
N VAL A 223 11.19 -0.11 7.87
CA VAL A 223 10.02 0.77 7.91
C VAL A 223 8.92 0.31 6.95
N GLY A 224 9.29 -0.15 5.75
CA GLY A 224 8.35 -0.70 4.78
C GLY A 224 7.61 -1.95 5.29
N CYS A 225 8.30 -2.83 6.03
CA CYS A 225 7.69 -3.99 6.68
C CYS A 225 6.72 -3.58 7.80
N ILE A 226 7.16 -2.67 8.69
CA ILE A 226 6.31 -2.14 9.76
C ILE A 226 5.08 -1.45 9.17
N GLN A 227 5.25 -0.70 8.08
CA GLN A 227 4.16 0.01 7.44
C GLN A 227 3.10 -0.95 6.85
N ALA A 228 3.52 -2.07 6.26
CA ALA A 228 2.60 -3.11 5.79
C ALA A 228 1.79 -3.72 6.97
N TYR A 229 2.46 -3.96 8.09
CA TYR A 229 1.82 -4.42 9.33
C TYR A 229 0.79 -3.41 9.85
N ILE A 230 1.20 -2.15 10.06
CA ILE A 230 0.31 -1.11 10.60
C ILE A 230 -0.89 -0.87 9.66
N PHE A 231 -0.66 -0.87 8.35
CA PHE A 231 -1.72 -0.68 7.38
C PHE A 231 -2.76 -1.80 7.47
N THR A 232 -2.32 -3.05 7.59
CA THR A 232 -3.21 -4.21 7.73
C THR A 232 -3.98 -4.20 9.05
N VAL A 233 -3.29 -3.87 10.16
CA VAL A 233 -3.94 -3.73 11.48
C VAL A 233 -5.05 -2.70 11.44
N LEU A 234 -4.78 -1.50 10.90
CA LEU A 234 -5.78 -0.44 10.82
C LEU A 234 -6.94 -0.81 9.89
N ALA A 235 -6.66 -1.48 8.76
CA ALA A 235 -7.71 -2.00 7.89
C ALA A 235 -8.65 -2.96 8.65
N MET A 236 -8.08 -3.86 9.46
CA MET A 236 -8.87 -4.78 10.29
C MET A 236 -9.63 -4.05 11.40
N VAL A 237 -9.04 -3.03 12.02
CA VAL A 237 -9.72 -2.18 13.01
C VAL A 237 -10.94 -1.50 12.39
N TYR A 238 -10.81 -0.94 11.17
CA TYR A 238 -11.94 -0.28 10.49
C TYR A 238 -13.07 -1.27 10.16
N ILE A 239 -12.72 -2.48 9.72
CA ILE A 239 -13.71 -3.54 9.51
C ILE A 239 -14.36 -3.95 10.84
N ALA A 240 -13.57 -4.16 11.90
CA ALA A 240 -14.04 -4.57 13.21
C ALA A 240 -15.02 -3.55 13.81
N GLN A 241 -14.72 -2.25 13.70
CA GLN A 241 -15.61 -1.18 14.14
C GLN A 241 -16.98 -1.20 13.44
N LYS A 242 -17.03 -1.64 12.17
CA LYS A 242 -18.29 -1.68 11.40
C LYS A 242 -19.03 -3.01 11.51
N VAL A 243 -18.32 -4.09 11.80
CA VAL A 243 -18.87 -5.46 11.85
C VAL A 243 -19.03 -5.95 13.28
N GLY A 244 -18.21 -5.45 14.23
CA GLY A 244 -18.21 -5.92 15.63
C GLY A 244 -19.32 -5.37 16.52
N GLU A 245 -20.09 -4.39 16.07
CA GLU A 245 -21.17 -3.78 16.86
C GLU A 245 -22.48 -4.57 16.68
N GLU A 246 -22.86 -5.32 17.71
CA GLU A 246 -24.22 -5.80 18.00
C GLU A 246 -24.89 -4.92 19.06
#